data_fe3cd5cfe1ae5243b215cfb274d2142e
#
_entry.id   fe3cd5cfe1ae5243b215cfb274d2142e
#
_cell.length_a   1.000
_cell.length_b   1.000
_cell.length_c   1.000
_cell.angle_alpha   90.00
_cell.angle_beta   90.00
_cell.angle_gamma   90.00
#
_symmetry.space_group_name_H-M   'P 1'
#
loop_
_entity.id
_entity.type
_entity.pdbx_description
1 polymer ?
#
loop_
_entity_poly.entity_id
_entity_poly.type
_entity_poly.pdbx_seq_one_letter_code
_entity_poly.pdbx_strand_id
1 'polypeptide(L)'
;MKAKQVVLTNLSNEHFGVKALASSMAVSRSELYKIIKKETGKSATQFIREIRLEKAFELLKSHEHHISDISYMVGFGSPAYFTKRFKEYYGFLPSDSHLLHQYSPEDNLNPMASPKFFLRSTNMIWGASLVALMVLSAFALWNWNSGDLENSIAVLPFEDVSPSQDQAHFSEGISEAIINKLTQNSEFTVIGKTSSFFYKDKDLMLEEIGKHLEVAYILEGSVRNLGDYYQITVQLIYTKNGLQVWSQTFASLTNDPLKAQEELAENIAEELEFVLL
;
A
#
# COMPACT_ATOMS: atom_id res chain seq x y z
N MET A 1 12.72 21.11 6.08
CA MET A 1 13.27 20.06 5.18
C MET A 1 12.90 20.37 3.74
N LYS A 2 13.88 20.38 2.80
CA LYS A 2 13.63 20.68 1.37
C LYS A 2 12.64 19.69 0.73
N ALA A 3 12.76 18.39 1.08
CA ALA A 3 11.88 17.35 0.57
C ALA A 3 10.39 17.61 0.89
N LYS A 4 10.06 18.05 2.10
CA LYS A 4 8.67 18.38 2.47
C LYS A 4 8.09 19.48 1.59
N GLN A 5 8.86 20.51 1.29
CA GLN A 5 8.42 21.61 0.42
C GLN A 5 8.15 21.12 -1.02
N VAL A 6 9.00 20.23 -1.54
CA VAL A 6 8.83 19.67 -2.87
C VAL A 6 7.55 18.82 -2.96
N VAL A 7 7.25 18.01 -1.94
CA VAL A 7 6.00 17.24 -1.88
C VAL A 7 4.79 18.19 -1.83
N LEU A 8 4.82 19.23 -0.99
CA LEU A 8 3.73 20.20 -0.87
C LEU A 8 3.47 20.96 -2.19
N THR A 9 4.51 21.27 -2.94
CA THR A 9 4.36 21.93 -4.26
C THR A 9 3.71 21.02 -5.30
N ASN A 10 3.83 19.71 -5.15
CA ASN A 10 3.29 18.70 -6.06
C ASN A 10 2.13 17.91 -5.45
N LEU A 11 1.47 18.47 -4.46
CA LEU A 11 0.54 17.76 -3.58
C LEU A 11 -0.61 17.06 -4.31
N SER A 12 -1.24 17.75 -5.26
CA SER A 12 -2.40 17.26 -6.01
C SER A 12 -2.05 16.27 -7.13
N ASN A 13 -0.77 16.10 -7.43
CA ASN A 13 -0.35 15.15 -8.45
C ASN A 13 -0.29 13.75 -7.86
N GLU A 14 -1.27 12.90 -8.17
CA GLU A 14 -1.35 11.52 -7.68
C GLU A 14 -0.14 10.66 -8.12
N HIS A 15 0.48 10.98 -9.26
CA HIS A 15 1.67 10.30 -9.77
C HIS A 15 2.99 10.83 -9.20
N PHE A 16 2.96 11.81 -8.30
CA PHE A 16 4.16 12.33 -7.66
C PHE A 16 4.63 11.36 -6.57
N GLY A 17 5.47 10.41 -6.95
CA GLY A 17 6.07 9.39 -6.09
C GLY A 17 7.55 9.64 -5.78
N VAL A 18 8.21 8.61 -5.26
CA VAL A 18 9.62 8.65 -4.82
C VAL A 18 10.57 9.04 -5.95
N LYS A 19 10.34 8.54 -7.17
CA LYS A 19 11.16 8.85 -8.37
C LYS A 19 11.09 10.35 -8.70
N ALA A 20 9.89 10.92 -8.70
CA ALA A 20 9.69 12.34 -8.97
C ALA A 20 10.32 13.20 -7.88
N LEU A 21 10.19 12.81 -6.61
CA LEU A 21 10.81 13.51 -5.49
C LEU A 21 12.34 13.47 -5.59
N ALA A 22 12.95 12.32 -5.89
CA ALA A 22 14.39 12.19 -6.08
C ALA A 22 14.89 13.08 -7.24
N SER A 23 14.20 13.05 -8.38
CA SER A 23 14.51 13.92 -9.53
C SER A 23 14.39 15.40 -9.19
N SER A 24 13.33 15.82 -8.49
CA SER A 24 13.13 17.23 -8.08
C SER A 24 14.16 17.70 -7.06
N MET A 25 14.76 16.79 -6.32
CA MET A 25 15.84 17.08 -5.37
C MET A 25 17.23 16.98 -5.99
N ALA A 26 17.33 16.51 -7.23
CA ALA A 26 18.59 16.24 -7.96
C ALA A 26 19.49 15.23 -7.24
N VAL A 27 18.90 14.18 -6.66
CA VAL A 27 19.61 13.08 -5.98
C VAL A 27 19.17 11.72 -6.55
N SER A 28 19.99 10.68 -6.32
CA SER A 28 19.58 9.30 -6.62
C SER A 28 18.51 8.83 -5.63
N ARG A 29 17.72 7.81 -6.01
CA ARG A 29 16.72 7.22 -5.10
C ARG A 29 17.36 6.69 -3.81
N SER A 30 18.51 6.02 -3.94
CA SER A 30 19.26 5.50 -2.78
C SER A 30 19.69 6.62 -1.83
N GLU A 31 20.07 7.76 -2.38
CA GLU A 31 20.47 8.92 -1.60
C GLU A 31 19.26 9.59 -0.95
N LEU A 32 18.15 9.72 -1.67
CA LEU A 32 16.88 10.20 -1.13
C LEU A 32 16.44 9.34 0.06
N TYR A 33 16.47 8.00 -0.10
CA TYR A 33 16.13 7.08 0.98
C TYR A 33 17.01 7.32 2.22
N LYS A 34 18.33 7.42 2.06
CA LYS A 34 19.25 7.70 3.17
C LYS A 34 18.95 9.02 3.87
N ILE A 35 18.64 10.07 3.09
CA ILE A 35 18.30 11.40 3.62
C ILE A 35 17.02 11.33 4.45
N ILE A 36 15.95 10.80 3.87
CA ILE A 36 14.64 10.73 4.54
C ILE A 36 14.71 9.81 5.77
N LYS A 37 15.31 8.64 5.64
CA LYS A 37 15.45 7.68 6.76
C LYS A 37 16.26 8.26 7.91
N LYS A 38 17.35 8.99 7.60
CA LYS A 38 18.19 9.66 8.61
C LYS A 38 17.45 10.79 9.34
N GLU A 39 16.66 11.58 8.62
CA GLU A 39 16.00 12.76 9.19
C GLU A 39 14.66 12.43 9.87
N THR A 40 13.93 11.40 9.37
CA THR A 40 12.56 11.14 9.82
C THR A 40 12.37 9.73 10.40
N GLY A 41 13.31 8.82 10.18
CA GLY A 41 13.16 7.41 10.53
C GLY A 41 12.25 6.62 9.60
N LYS A 42 11.64 7.27 8.57
CA LYS A 42 10.59 6.72 7.71
C LYS A 42 11.10 6.34 6.33
N SER A 43 10.35 5.52 5.59
CA SER A 43 10.58 5.31 4.17
C SER A 43 10.19 6.57 3.38
N ALA A 44 10.70 6.74 2.16
CA ALA A 44 10.37 7.88 1.31
C ALA A 44 8.89 7.90 0.93
N THR A 45 8.29 6.74 0.69
CA THR A 45 6.87 6.56 0.39
C THR A 45 6.01 6.96 1.59
N GLN A 46 6.33 6.46 2.77
CA GLN A 46 5.65 6.82 4.01
C GLN A 46 5.75 8.33 4.28
N PHE A 47 6.91 8.93 4.04
CA PHE A 47 7.13 10.37 4.19
C PHE A 47 6.22 11.20 3.29
N ILE A 48 6.09 10.84 1.99
CA ILE A 48 5.19 11.53 1.06
C ILE A 48 3.74 11.39 1.51
N ARG A 49 3.31 10.17 1.88
CA ARG A 49 1.95 9.87 2.32
C ARG A 49 1.57 10.66 3.57
N GLU A 50 2.43 10.73 4.56
CA GLU A 50 2.15 11.47 5.80
C GLU A 50 2.00 12.97 5.56
N ILE A 51 2.82 13.58 4.69
CA ILE A 51 2.67 14.99 4.32
C ILE A 51 1.32 15.24 3.66
N ARG A 52 0.86 14.31 2.79
CA ARG A 52 -0.47 14.37 2.18
C ARG A 52 -1.58 14.27 3.20
N LEU A 53 -1.47 13.37 4.18
CA LEU A 53 -2.43 13.22 5.26
C LEU A 53 -2.44 14.41 6.22
N GLU A 54 -1.26 14.97 6.55
CA GLU A 54 -1.17 16.20 7.34
C GLU A 54 -1.91 17.36 6.65
N LYS A 55 -1.70 17.51 5.34
CA LYS A 55 -2.39 18.56 4.58
C LYS A 55 -3.89 18.31 4.44
N ALA A 56 -4.31 17.05 4.26
CA ALA A 56 -5.72 16.67 4.29
C ALA A 56 -6.38 17.03 5.63
N PHE A 57 -5.70 16.79 6.73
CA PHE A 57 -6.19 17.14 8.07
C PHE A 57 -6.44 18.65 8.23
N GLU A 58 -5.54 19.48 7.71
CA GLU A 58 -5.72 20.95 7.69
C GLU A 58 -6.96 21.35 6.86
N LEU A 59 -7.13 20.75 5.66
CA LEU A 59 -8.27 21.03 4.79
C LEU A 59 -9.59 20.55 5.38
N LEU A 60 -9.60 19.42 6.08
CA LEU A 60 -10.79 18.92 6.77
C LEU A 60 -11.26 19.86 7.89
N LYS A 61 -10.33 20.54 8.57
CA LYS A 61 -10.65 21.52 9.62
C LYS A 61 -11.36 22.77 9.09
N SER A 62 -11.14 23.13 7.83
CA SER A 62 -11.79 24.31 7.23
C SER A 62 -13.27 24.08 6.89
N HIS A 63 -13.72 22.82 6.78
CA HIS A 63 -15.06 22.42 6.34
C HIS A 63 -15.52 22.99 4.98
N GLU A 64 -14.58 23.44 4.15
CA GLU A 64 -14.91 24.09 2.87
C GLU A 64 -15.08 23.10 1.72
N HIS A 65 -14.62 21.85 1.88
CA HIS A 65 -14.55 20.86 0.82
C HIS A 65 -15.14 19.52 1.25
N HIS A 66 -15.69 18.77 0.31
CA HIS A 66 -16.08 17.38 0.56
C HIS A 66 -14.85 16.48 0.76
N ILE A 67 -15.01 15.42 1.54
CA ILE A 67 -13.92 14.47 1.84
C ILE A 67 -13.34 13.86 0.56
N SER A 68 -14.21 13.55 -0.44
CA SER A 68 -13.79 13.08 -1.75
C SER A 68 -12.89 14.06 -2.47
N ASP A 69 -13.24 15.36 -2.44
CA ASP A 69 -12.49 16.40 -3.13
C ASP A 69 -11.14 16.62 -2.45
N ILE A 70 -11.13 16.61 -1.10
CA ILE A 70 -9.89 16.70 -0.32
C ILE A 70 -8.95 15.55 -0.69
N SER A 71 -9.47 14.32 -0.85
CA SER A 71 -8.63 13.18 -1.23
C SER A 71 -7.86 13.42 -2.53
N TYR A 72 -8.53 13.95 -3.55
CA TYR A 72 -7.88 14.30 -4.83
C TYR A 72 -6.97 15.51 -4.71
N MET A 73 -7.36 16.53 -3.95
CA MET A 73 -6.55 17.75 -3.73
C MET A 73 -5.20 17.42 -3.07
N VAL A 74 -5.15 16.38 -2.24
CA VAL A 74 -3.91 15.94 -1.59
C VAL A 74 -3.23 14.78 -2.31
N GLY A 75 -3.68 14.43 -3.52
CA GLY A 75 -3.01 13.49 -4.41
C GLY A 75 -3.27 12.01 -4.13
N PHE A 76 -4.40 11.66 -3.50
CA PHE A 76 -4.84 10.27 -3.46
C PHE A 76 -5.72 9.96 -4.69
N GLY A 77 -5.44 8.87 -5.38
CA GLY A 77 -6.21 8.45 -6.55
C GLY A 77 -7.60 7.89 -6.22
N SER A 78 -7.91 7.62 -4.93
CA SER A 78 -9.19 7.06 -4.50
C SER A 78 -9.59 7.58 -3.11
N PRO A 79 -10.86 8.09 -2.95
CA PRO A 79 -11.39 8.49 -1.64
C PRO A 79 -11.47 7.36 -0.63
N ALA A 80 -11.72 6.13 -1.09
CA ALA A 80 -11.77 4.95 -0.21
C ALA A 80 -10.40 4.64 0.38
N TYR A 81 -9.36 4.67 -0.45
CA TYR A 81 -7.99 4.49 -0.04
C TYR A 81 -7.54 5.62 0.91
N PHE A 82 -7.83 6.87 0.58
CA PHE A 82 -7.58 8.02 1.45
C PHE A 82 -8.21 7.82 2.84
N THR A 83 -9.51 7.46 2.89
CA THR A 83 -10.23 7.27 4.16
C THR A 83 -9.58 6.18 5.02
N LYS A 84 -9.17 5.06 4.40
CA LYS A 84 -8.45 3.98 5.08
C LYS A 84 -7.15 4.51 5.69
N ARG A 85 -6.28 5.15 4.88
CA ARG A 85 -4.97 5.63 5.34
C ARG A 85 -5.07 6.78 6.36
N PHE A 86 -6.07 7.62 6.23
CA PHE A 86 -6.35 8.67 7.21
C PHE A 86 -6.72 8.08 8.58
N LYS A 87 -7.61 7.07 8.60
CA LYS A 87 -7.98 6.35 9.82
C LYS A 87 -6.80 5.64 10.47
N GLU A 88 -5.96 4.99 9.66
CA GLU A 88 -4.74 4.33 10.16
C GLU A 88 -3.76 5.32 10.80
N TYR A 89 -3.61 6.51 10.21
CA TYR A 89 -2.68 7.52 10.69
C TYR A 89 -3.18 8.31 11.90
N TYR A 90 -4.46 8.69 11.90
CA TYR A 90 -5.06 9.53 12.95
C TYR A 90 -5.92 8.75 13.96
N GLY A 91 -6.27 7.49 13.69
CA GLY A 91 -7.09 6.65 14.58
C GLY A 91 -8.59 6.86 14.45
N PHE A 92 -9.06 7.81 13.62
CA PHE A 92 -10.48 8.12 13.40
C PHE A 92 -10.74 8.45 11.92
N LEU A 93 -12.04 8.44 11.52
CA LEU A 93 -12.42 8.69 10.14
C LEU A 93 -12.34 10.18 9.78
N PRO A 94 -12.09 10.55 8.51
CA PRO A 94 -12.17 11.94 8.05
C PRO A 94 -13.54 12.59 8.27
N SER A 95 -14.61 11.79 8.39
CA SER A 95 -15.98 12.23 8.69
C SER A 95 -16.21 12.62 10.15
N ASP A 96 -15.33 12.23 11.06
CA ASP A 96 -15.51 12.44 12.50
C ASP A 96 -15.05 13.86 12.89
N SER A 97 -15.77 14.86 12.38
CA SER A 97 -15.42 16.28 12.48
C SER A 97 -15.17 16.78 13.92
N HIS A 98 -15.87 16.18 14.90
CA HIS A 98 -15.67 16.52 16.32
C HIS A 98 -14.27 16.14 16.84
N LEU A 99 -13.66 15.07 16.30
CA LEU A 99 -12.31 14.65 16.69
C LEU A 99 -11.22 15.50 16.02
N LEU A 100 -11.50 16.06 14.83
CA LEU A 100 -10.57 16.96 14.14
C LEU A 100 -10.19 18.19 14.97
N HIS A 101 -11.11 18.71 15.76
CA HIS A 101 -10.88 19.89 16.61
C HIS A 101 -10.24 19.55 17.97
N GLN A 102 -10.40 18.30 18.43
CA GLN A 102 -9.82 17.83 19.71
C GLN A 102 -8.40 17.26 19.53
N TYR A 103 -8.02 16.93 18.31
CA TYR A 103 -6.72 16.32 18.02
C TYR A 103 -5.59 17.32 18.19
N SER A 104 -4.64 17.04 19.10
CA SER A 104 -3.38 17.75 19.26
C SER A 104 -2.24 16.93 18.68
N PRO A 105 -1.42 17.47 17.77
CA PRO A 105 -0.25 16.77 17.23
C PRO A 105 0.78 16.35 18.29
N GLU A 106 0.74 16.95 19.48
CA GLU A 106 1.66 16.64 20.59
C GLU A 106 1.35 15.31 21.26
N ASP A 107 0.13 14.76 21.10
CA ASP A 107 -0.29 13.48 21.66
C ASP A 107 0.34 12.28 20.93
N ASN A 108 0.90 12.45 19.74
CA ASN A 108 1.50 11.39 18.92
C ASN A 108 2.98 11.09 19.18
N LEU A 109 3.61 11.73 20.16
CA LEU A 109 5.00 11.41 20.54
C LEU A 109 5.10 10.08 21.33
N ASN A 110 3.95 9.42 21.61
CA ASN A 110 3.94 8.15 22.29
C ASN A 110 2.82 7.24 21.74
N PRO A 111 3.07 6.38 20.73
CA PRO A 111 2.06 5.47 20.17
C PRO A 111 1.61 4.34 21.13
N MET A 112 1.97 4.40 22.39
CA MET A 112 1.63 3.42 23.44
C MET A 112 0.89 4.01 24.65
N ALA A 113 0.08 5.04 24.47
CA ALA A 113 -0.84 5.47 25.53
C ALA A 113 -2.23 4.85 25.33
N SER A 114 -2.42 3.66 25.86
CA SER A 114 -3.74 3.07 26.05
C SER A 114 -4.66 3.98 26.86
N PRO A 115 -5.99 4.04 26.57
CA PRO A 115 -6.93 4.84 27.34
C PRO A 115 -6.98 4.37 28.79
N LYS A 116 -6.65 5.26 29.72
CA LYS A 116 -6.79 5.01 31.15
C LYS A 116 -8.27 4.92 31.51
N PHE A 117 -8.79 3.72 31.59
CA PHE A 117 -10.09 3.45 32.22
C PHE A 117 -9.91 3.59 33.72
N PHE A 118 -10.52 4.61 34.30
CA PHE A 118 -10.65 4.78 35.76
C PHE A 118 -11.59 3.71 36.31
N LEU A 119 -11.03 2.61 36.81
CA LEU A 119 -11.77 1.68 37.67
C LEU A 119 -11.60 2.10 39.12
N ARG A 120 -12.68 2.64 39.71
CA ARG A 120 -12.74 2.91 41.14
C ARG A 120 -13.36 1.70 41.84
N SER A 121 -12.52 1.08 42.72
CA SER A 121 -12.90 0.38 43.99
C SER A 121 -13.77 -0.88 43.89
N THR A 122 -13.46 -1.97 44.37
CA THR A 122 -12.91 -2.70 45.55
C THR A 122 -13.61 -4.06 45.70
N ASN A 123 -12.84 -5.12 45.89
CA ASN A 123 -13.26 -6.39 46.50
C ASN A 123 -14.22 -7.33 45.74
N MET A 124 -13.77 -7.80 44.55
CA MET A 124 -14.20 -9.11 44.03
C MET A 124 -13.12 -9.66 43.05
N ILE A 125 -11.87 -9.85 43.57
CA ILE A 125 -10.68 -9.84 42.72
C ILE A 125 -10.17 -11.25 42.32
N TRP A 126 -10.69 -12.35 42.85
CA TRP A 126 -10.07 -13.66 42.58
C TRP A 126 -10.78 -14.52 41.51
N GLY A 127 -12.04 -14.28 41.22
CA GLY A 127 -12.76 -15.01 40.15
C GLY A 127 -12.69 -14.31 38.77
N ALA A 128 -12.63 -12.97 38.74
CA ALA A 128 -12.60 -12.19 37.49
C ALA A 128 -11.22 -12.20 36.80
N SER A 129 -10.14 -12.43 37.53
CA SER A 129 -8.77 -12.43 36.99
C SER A 129 -8.49 -13.61 36.05
N LEU A 130 -9.03 -14.80 36.34
CA LEU A 130 -8.85 -16.00 35.52
C LEU A 130 -9.67 -15.90 34.21
N VAL A 131 -10.89 -15.34 34.27
CA VAL A 131 -11.72 -15.11 33.09
C VAL A 131 -11.12 -13.98 32.21
N ALA A 132 -10.63 -12.91 32.83
CA ALA A 132 -9.93 -11.84 32.12
C ALA A 132 -8.63 -12.32 31.46
N LEU A 133 -7.88 -13.22 32.11
CA LEU A 133 -6.67 -13.82 31.56
C LEU A 133 -6.98 -14.78 30.40
N MET A 134 -8.08 -15.56 30.48
CA MET A 134 -8.55 -16.38 29.38
C MET A 134 -9.06 -15.54 28.20
N VAL A 135 -9.80 -14.47 28.44
CA VAL A 135 -10.27 -13.57 27.40
C VAL A 135 -9.11 -12.80 26.78
N LEU A 136 -8.13 -12.34 27.56
CA LEU A 136 -6.93 -11.69 27.06
C LEU A 136 -6.03 -12.65 26.30
N SER A 137 -5.89 -13.90 26.73
CA SER A 137 -5.12 -14.91 26.00
C SER A 137 -5.83 -15.34 24.70
N ALA A 138 -7.15 -15.51 24.71
CA ALA A 138 -7.93 -15.78 23.52
C ALA A 138 -7.91 -14.59 22.55
N PHE A 139 -7.96 -13.35 23.06
CA PHE A 139 -7.83 -12.13 22.26
C PHE A 139 -6.38 -11.94 21.74
N ALA A 140 -5.38 -12.26 22.52
CA ALA A 140 -3.98 -12.26 22.08
C ALA A 140 -3.71 -13.33 21.03
N LEU A 141 -4.26 -14.54 21.19
CA LEU A 141 -4.16 -15.62 20.21
C LEU A 141 -4.95 -15.28 18.92
N TRP A 142 -6.09 -14.60 19.04
CA TRP A 142 -6.84 -14.12 17.88
C TRP A 142 -6.09 -13.01 17.14
N ASN A 143 -5.53 -12.03 17.85
CA ASN A 143 -4.74 -10.96 17.23
C ASN A 143 -3.38 -11.42 16.70
N TRP A 144 -2.78 -12.47 17.29
CA TRP A 144 -1.51 -13.02 16.81
C TRP A 144 -1.64 -13.62 15.40
N ASN A 145 -2.83 -14.14 15.07
CA ASN A 145 -3.09 -14.74 13.76
C ASN A 145 -3.53 -13.72 12.70
N SER A 146 -3.69 -12.44 13.04
CA SER A 146 -4.19 -11.40 12.14
C SER A 146 -3.12 -10.36 11.74
N GLY A 147 -1.89 -10.48 12.23
CA GLY A 147 -0.89 -9.41 12.18
C GLY A 147 -0.12 -9.27 10.86
N ASP A 148 -0.02 -10.32 10.04
CA ASP A 148 0.91 -10.34 8.91
C ASP A 148 0.24 -10.29 7.51
N LEU A 149 -1.09 -10.18 7.44
CA LEU A 149 -1.78 -10.25 6.16
C LEU A 149 -1.95 -8.87 5.47
N GLU A 150 -1.84 -7.76 6.18
CA GLU A 150 -2.19 -6.44 5.60
C GLU A 150 -1.32 -6.02 4.41
N ASN A 151 -0.05 -6.43 4.37
CA ASN A 151 0.86 -6.16 3.27
C ASN A 151 1.26 -7.45 2.53
N SER A 152 0.39 -8.48 2.57
CA SER A 152 0.65 -9.73 1.86
C SER A 152 0.07 -9.68 0.45
N ILE A 153 0.87 -10.12 -0.52
CA ILE A 153 0.55 -10.03 -1.93
C ILE A 153 0.95 -11.30 -2.68
N ALA A 154 0.06 -11.77 -3.54
CA ALA A 154 0.35 -12.78 -4.55
C ALA A 154 0.32 -12.14 -5.94
N VAL A 155 1.34 -12.40 -6.74
CA VAL A 155 1.40 -11.97 -8.14
C VAL A 155 1.03 -13.17 -8.99
N LEU A 156 -0.11 -13.11 -9.68
CA LEU A 156 -0.53 -14.16 -10.61
C LEU A 156 0.25 -14.03 -11.93
N PRO A 157 0.36 -15.13 -12.71
CA PRO A 157 0.93 -15.06 -14.05
C PRO A 157 0.14 -14.07 -14.91
N PHE A 158 0.83 -13.13 -15.54
CA PHE A 158 0.19 -12.16 -16.43
C PHE A 158 -0.24 -12.84 -17.73
N GLU A 159 -1.37 -12.41 -18.25
CA GLU A 159 -1.93 -12.94 -19.50
C GLU A 159 -1.27 -12.30 -20.72
N ASP A 160 -1.00 -13.12 -21.74
CA ASP A 160 -0.60 -12.61 -23.06
C ASP A 160 -1.84 -12.27 -23.89
N VAL A 161 -2.11 -10.97 -24.05
CA VAL A 161 -3.18 -10.45 -24.90
C VAL A 161 -2.63 -9.80 -26.18
N SER A 162 -1.42 -10.18 -26.59
CA SER A 162 -0.80 -9.72 -27.84
C SER A 162 -1.53 -10.29 -29.05
N PRO A 163 -1.56 -9.60 -30.18
CA PRO A 163 -2.20 -10.10 -31.40
C PRO A 163 -1.68 -11.45 -31.88
N SER A 164 -0.39 -11.72 -31.69
CA SER A 164 0.27 -12.98 -32.06
C SER A 164 0.15 -14.08 -31.00
N GLN A 165 -0.16 -13.73 -29.75
CA GLN A 165 -0.19 -14.63 -28.59
C GLN A 165 1.10 -15.45 -28.42
N ASP A 166 2.24 -14.85 -28.71
CA ASP A 166 3.58 -15.49 -28.68
C ASP A 166 4.46 -14.96 -27.52
N GLN A 167 3.89 -14.19 -26.59
CA GLN A 167 4.59 -13.54 -25.50
C GLN A 167 4.40 -14.24 -24.14
N ALA A 168 3.96 -15.51 -24.10
CA ALA A 168 3.70 -16.22 -22.85
C ALA A 168 4.93 -16.26 -21.92
N HIS A 169 6.13 -16.52 -22.46
CA HIS A 169 7.37 -16.50 -21.66
C HIS A 169 7.71 -15.11 -21.14
N PHE A 170 7.44 -14.07 -21.92
CA PHE A 170 7.65 -12.68 -21.47
C PHE A 170 6.66 -12.32 -20.36
N SER A 171 5.40 -12.70 -20.49
CA SER A 171 4.34 -12.43 -19.50
C SER A 171 4.62 -13.13 -18.16
N GLU A 172 5.10 -14.39 -18.20
CA GLU A 172 5.54 -15.12 -17.00
C GLU A 172 6.79 -14.49 -16.39
N GLY A 173 7.75 -14.09 -17.23
CA GLY A 173 9.00 -13.47 -16.80
C GLY A 173 8.78 -12.12 -16.10
N ILE A 174 7.82 -11.31 -16.56
CA ILE A 174 7.48 -10.05 -15.89
C ILE A 174 6.86 -10.30 -14.51
N SER A 175 5.95 -11.28 -14.39
CA SER A 175 5.34 -11.64 -13.10
C SER A 175 6.41 -12.11 -12.11
N GLU A 176 7.36 -12.92 -12.55
CA GLU A 176 8.50 -13.36 -11.72
C GLU A 176 9.42 -12.18 -11.33
N ALA A 177 9.70 -11.28 -12.25
CA ALA A 177 10.51 -10.10 -11.97
C ALA A 177 9.85 -9.18 -10.93
N ILE A 178 8.52 -9.02 -10.99
CA ILE A 178 7.74 -8.28 -9.99
C ILE A 178 7.82 -8.96 -8.62
N ILE A 179 7.63 -10.29 -8.55
CA ILE A 179 7.78 -11.06 -7.30
C ILE A 179 9.16 -10.80 -6.68
N ASN A 180 10.23 -10.89 -7.50
CA ASN A 180 11.59 -10.69 -7.03
C ASN A 180 11.83 -9.26 -6.53
N LYS A 181 11.29 -8.24 -7.21
CA LYS A 181 11.41 -6.84 -6.79
C LYS A 181 10.66 -6.56 -5.48
N LEU A 182 9.43 -7.02 -5.36
CA LEU A 182 8.63 -6.85 -4.14
C LEU A 182 9.24 -7.58 -2.94
N THR A 183 9.83 -8.76 -3.15
CA THR A 183 10.50 -9.54 -2.08
C THR A 183 11.74 -8.83 -1.53
N GLN A 184 12.36 -7.92 -2.27
CA GLN A 184 13.49 -7.12 -1.79
C GLN A 184 13.08 -6.06 -0.76
N ASN A 185 11.79 -5.73 -0.70
CA ASN A 185 11.25 -4.84 0.32
C ASN A 185 10.70 -5.66 1.49
N SER A 186 11.30 -5.51 2.67
CA SER A 186 10.93 -6.24 3.88
C SER A 186 9.54 -5.89 4.45
N GLU A 187 8.88 -4.86 3.92
CA GLU A 187 7.54 -4.45 4.34
C GLU A 187 6.44 -5.27 3.65
N PHE A 188 6.78 -6.08 2.62
CA PHE A 188 5.87 -6.98 1.95
C PHE A 188 6.08 -8.45 2.34
N THR A 189 4.97 -9.15 2.52
CA THR A 189 4.93 -10.61 2.52
C THR A 189 4.50 -11.08 1.14
N VAL A 190 5.45 -11.56 0.33
CA VAL A 190 5.20 -11.92 -1.07
C VAL A 190 5.10 -13.43 -1.22
N ILE A 191 4.04 -13.91 -1.86
CA ILE A 191 3.88 -15.34 -2.17
C ILE A 191 4.83 -15.74 -3.29
N GLY A 192 5.54 -16.84 -3.09
CA GLY A 192 6.50 -17.35 -4.06
C GLY A 192 5.85 -17.80 -5.37
N LYS A 193 6.61 -17.70 -6.47
CA LYS A 193 6.18 -18.02 -7.85
C LYS A 193 5.42 -19.35 -7.95
N THR A 194 5.92 -20.43 -7.38
CA THR A 194 5.32 -21.77 -7.51
C THR A 194 3.87 -21.80 -6.99
N SER A 195 3.60 -21.16 -5.86
CA SER A 195 2.27 -21.11 -5.26
C SER A 195 1.33 -20.20 -6.04
N SER A 196 1.80 -19.04 -6.49
CA SER A 196 1.01 -18.10 -7.29
C SER A 196 0.68 -18.68 -8.67
N PHE A 197 1.65 -19.30 -9.34
CA PHE A 197 1.51 -19.83 -10.69
C PHE A 197 0.70 -21.14 -10.74
N PHE A 198 0.48 -21.80 -9.59
CA PHE A 198 -0.43 -22.94 -9.49
C PHE A 198 -1.87 -22.57 -9.89
N TYR A 199 -2.24 -21.31 -9.79
CA TYR A 199 -3.57 -20.81 -10.13
C TYR A 199 -3.70 -20.32 -11.58
N LYS A 200 -2.66 -20.45 -12.40
CA LYS A 200 -2.73 -20.19 -13.83
C LYS A 200 -3.84 -21.03 -14.46
N ASP A 201 -4.65 -20.43 -15.31
CA ASP A 201 -5.72 -21.05 -16.08
C ASP A 201 -6.80 -21.78 -15.22
N LYS A 202 -6.89 -21.45 -13.92
CA LYS A 202 -7.95 -21.99 -13.06
C LYS A 202 -9.12 -21.03 -13.01
N ASP A 203 -10.30 -21.56 -13.26
CA ASP A 203 -11.57 -20.84 -13.15
C ASP A 203 -12.02 -20.75 -11.68
N LEU A 204 -11.30 -19.91 -10.91
CA LEU A 204 -11.57 -19.63 -9.50
C LEU A 204 -11.72 -18.12 -9.31
N MET A 205 -12.59 -17.75 -8.38
CA MET A 205 -12.72 -16.34 -7.98
C MET A 205 -11.44 -15.88 -7.26
N LEU A 206 -11.03 -14.62 -7.47
CA LEU A 206 -9.82 -14.07 -6.84
C LEU A 206 -9.90 -14.07 -5.31
N GLU A 207 -11.10 -13.94 -4.73
CA GLU A 207 -11.34 -14.11 -3.30
C GLU A 207 -11.03 -15.53 -2.80
N GLU A 208 -11.29 -16.55 -3.61
CA GLU A 208 -10.98 -17.94 -3.28
C GLU A 208 -9.47 -18.18 -3.36
N ILE A 209 -8.83 -17.68 -4.42
CA ILE A 209 -7.37 -17.74 -4.56
C ILE A 209 -6.71 -17.01 -3.38
N GLY A 210 -7.18 -15.82 -3.03
CA GLY A 210 -6.68 -15.06 -1.90
C GLY A 210 -6.79 -15.76 -0.55
N LYS A 211 -7.91 -16.48 -0.34
CA LYS A 211 -8.09 -17.32 0.86
C LYS A 211 -7.14 -18.52 0.88
N HIS A 212 -6.93 -19.17 -0.26
CA HIS A 212 -6.02 -20.32 -0.35
C HIS A 212 -4.55 -19.93 -0.17
N LEU A 213 -4.17 -18.73 -0.65
CA LEU A 213 -2.81 -18.20 -0.52
C LEU A 213 -2.61 -17.41 0.77
N GLU A 214 -3.68 -17.17 1.53
CA GLU A 214 -3.68 -16.37 2.77
C GLU A 214 -3.07 -14.98 2.56
N VAL A 215 -3.51 -14.28 1.49
CA VAL A 215 -3.00 -12.94 1.14
C VAL A 215 -4.10 -11.89 1.17
N ALA A 216 -3.73 -10.65 1.52
CA ALA A 216 -4.62 -9.50 1.45
C ALA A 216 -4.84 -9.02 0.03
N TYR A 217 -3.84 -9.13 -0.82
CA TYR A 217 -3.88 -8.60 -2.19
C TYR A 217 -3.45 -9.63 -3.22
N ILE A 218 -4.09 -9.56 -4.38
CA ILE A 218 -3.66 -10.24 -5.59
C ILE A 218 -3.32 -9.18 -6.64
N LEU A 219 -2.16 -9.33 -7.26
CA LEU A 219 -1.74 -8.59 -8.43
C LEU A 219 -1.95 -9.46 -9.66
N GLU A 220 -2.76 -8.99 -10.57
CA GLU A 220 -2.93 -9.59 -11.89
C GLU A 220 -2.65 -8.59 -12.99
N GLY A 221 -2.46 -9.06 -14.21
CA GLY A 221 -2.20 -8.16 -15.31
C GLY A 221 -2.18 -8.86 -16.66
N SER A 222 -2.08 -8.03 -17.69
CA SER A 222 -1.96 -8.48 -19.07
C SER A 222 -0.81 -7.76 -19.77
N VAL A 223 -0.18 -8.49 -20.69
CA VAL A 223 0.91 -8.02 -21.53
C VAL A 223 0.43 -7.93 -22.97
N ARG A 224 0.74 -6.84 -23.63
CA ARG A 224 0.51 -6.66 -25.06
C ARG A 224 1.80 -6.18 -25.74
N ASN A 225 2.29 -6.98 -26.67
CA ASN A 225 3.36 -6.57 -27.56
C ASN A 225 2.73 -5.88 -28.80
N LEU A 226 3.10 -4.63 -29.05
CA LEU A 226 2.62 -3.82 -30.17
C LEU A 226 3.71 -3.63 -31.25
N GLY A 227 4.74 -4.47 -31.22
CA GLY A 227 5.85 -4.45 -32.17
C GLY A 227 6.98 -3.52 -31.71
N ASP A 228 6.71 -2.24 -31.60
CA ASP A 228 7.70 -1.23 -31.22
C ASP A 228 7.82 -1.04 -29.68
N TYR A 229 6.85 -1.52 -28.93
CA TYR A 229 6.85 -1.40 -27.47
C TYR A 229 5.96 -2.45 -26.79
N TYR A 230 6.27 -2.71 -25.52
CA TYR A 230 5.46 -3.53 -24.63
C TYR A 230 4.52 -2.64 -23.81
N GLN A 231 3.25 -2.99 -23.75
CA GLN A 231 2.27 -2.40 -22.86
C GLN A 231 1.81 -3.42 -21.85
N ILE A 232 1.80 -3.04 -20.57
CA ILE A 232 1.36 -3.90 -19.48
C ILE A 232 0.29 -3.17 -18.70
N THR A 233 -0.87 -3.80 -18.56
CA THR A 233 -1.93 -3.33 -17.67
C THR A 233 -1.91 -4.19 -16.42
N VAL A 234 -1.86 -3.54 -15.27
CA VAL A 234 -1.75 -4.18 -13.95
C VAL A 234 -2.93 -3.75 -13.09
N GLN A 235 -3.47 -4.69 -12.32
CA GLN A 235 -4.58 -4.46 -11.41
C GLN A 235 -4.26 -5.09 -10.04
N LEU A 236 -4.58 -4.36 -8.99
CA LEU A 236 -4.45 -4.81 -7.62
C LEU A 236 -5.83 -5.02 -7.02
N ILE A 237 -6.10 -6.24 -6.59
CA ILE A 237 -7.39 -6.65 -6.05
C ILE A 237 -7.26 -6.95 -4.57
N TYR A 238 -8.15 -6.39 -3.75
CA TYR A 238 -8.26 -6.73 -2.35
C TYR A 238 -9.08 -8.01 -2.18
N THR A 239 -8.45 -9.08 -1.73
CA THR A 239 -9.01 -10.44 -1.74
C THR A 239 -10.23 -10.63 -0.85
N LYS A 240 -10.39 -9.81 0.19
CA LYS A 240 -11.48 -9.95 1.15
C LYS A 240 -12.87 -9.69 0.54
N ASN A 241 -12.94 -8.89 -0.51
CA ASN A 241 -14.21 -8.49 -1.14
C ASN A 241 -14.12 -8.39 -2.67
N GLY A 242 -13.04 -8.86 -3.29
CA GLY A 242 -12.83 -8.84 -4.73
C GLY A 242 -12.74 -7.46 -5.37
N LEU A 243 -12.61 -6.38 -4.58
CA LEU A 243 -12.58 -5.04 -5.12
C LEU A 243 -11.21 -4.70 -5.70
N GLN A 244 -11.21 -4.21 -6.94
CA GLN A 244 -10.03 -3.60 -7.54
C GLN A 244 -9.73 -2.28 -6.81
N VAL A 245 -8.57 -2.22 -6.16
CA VAL A 245 -8.16 -1.06 -5.36
C VAL A 245 -7.21 -0.14 -6.10
N TRP A 246 -6.56 -0.66 -7.15
CA TRP A 246 -5.68 0.12 -8.00
C TRP A 246 -5.56 -0.54 -9.38
N SER A 247 -5.31 0.28 -10.41
CA SER A 247 -4.96 -0.17 -11.76
C SER A 247 -4.11 0.88 -12.47
N GLN A 248 -3.11 0.41 -13.19
CA GLN A 248 -2.26 1.29 -13.99
C GLN A 248 -1.74 0.56 -15.24
N THR A 249 -1.47 1.34 -16.29
CA THR A 249 -0.86 0.85 -17.52
C THR A 249 0.55 1.41 -17.63
N PHE A 250 1.51 0.53 -17.89
CA PHE A 250 2.92 0.84 -18.10
C PHE A 250 3.31 0.53 -19.54
N ALA A 251 4.31 1.22 -20.05
CA ALA A 251 4.88 0.95 -21.36
C ALA A 251 6.41 1.00 -21.30
N SER A 252 7.07 0.11 -22.03
CA SER A 252 8.50 0.16 -22.25
C SER A 252 8.79 0.21 -23.75
N LEU A 253 9.60 1.18 -24.15
CA LEU A 253 9.98 1.43 -25.53
C LEU A 253 11.22 0.65 -25.96
N THR A 254 11.73 -0.23 -25.11
CA THR A 254 12.90 -1.06 -25.49
C THR A 254 12.45 -2.31 -26.25
N ASN A 255 13.19 -2.63 -27.30
CA ASN A 255 13.01 -3.86 -28.06
C ASN A 255 13.75 -5.07 -27.45
N ASP A 256 14.49 -4.86 -26.35
CA ASP A 256 15.14 -5.92 -25.58
C ASP A 256 14.17 -6.46 -24.52
N PRO A 257 13.67 -7.70 -24.65
CA PRO A 257 12.67 -8.24 -23.74
C PRO A 257 13.14 -8.29 -22.28
N LEU A 258 14.41 -8.60 -22.04
CA LEU A 258 14.96 -8.68 -20.67
C LEU A 258 15.02 -7.32 -20.02
N LYS A 259 15.44 -6.29 -20.75
CA LYS A 259 15.45 -4.91 -20.26
C LYS A 259 14.03 -4.40 -20.01
N ALA A 260 13.09 -4.74 -20.91
CA ALA A 260 11.67 -4.39 -20.73
C ALA A 260 11.12 -5.01 -19.45
N GLN A 261 11.39 -6.29 -19.18
CA GLN A 261 10.96 -6.97 -17.97
C GLN A 261 11.52 -6.28 -16.71
N GLU A 262 12.79 -5.97 -16.69
CA GLU A 262 13.44 -5.33 -15.53
C GLU A 262 12.89 -3.92 -15.27
N GLU A 263 12.81 -3.09 -16.31
CA GLU A 263 12.30 -1.72 -16.23
C GLU A 263 10.83 -1.69 -15.77
N LEU A 264 9.99 -2.53 -16.37
CA LEU A 264 8.56 -2.58 -16.06
C LEU A 264 8.31 -3.14 -14.65
N ALA A 265 9.04 -4.21 -14.27
CA ALA A 265 8.92 -4.78 -12.93
C ALA A 265 9.34 -3.78 -11.84
N GLU A 266 10.38 -2.97 -12.08
CA GLU A 266 10.81 -1.93 -11.17
C GLU A 266 9.75 -0.84 -11.02
N ASN A 267 9.22 -0.34 -12.14
CA ASN A 267 8.20 0.70 -12.12
C ASN A 267 6.91 0.22 -11.41
N ILE A 268 6.49 -1.04 -11.67
CA ILE A 268 5.31 -1.62 -11.04
C ILE A 268 5.52 -1.80 -9.53
N ALA A 269 6.68 -2.32 -9.12
CA ALA A 269 6.99 -2.51 -7.71
C ALA A 269 7.01 -1.18 -6.94
N GLU A 270 7.59 -0.13 -7.53
CA GLU A 270 7.60 1.21 -6.93
C GLU A 270 6.19 1.80 -6.74
N GLU A 271 5.33 1.64 -7.73
CA GLU A 271 3.94 2.11 -7.62
C GLU A 271 3.16 1.30 -6.58
N LEU A 272 3.38 -0.01 -6.50
CA LEU A 272 2.76 -0.85 -5.47
C LEU A 272 3.23 -0.50 -4.06
N GLU A 273 4.51 -0.18 -3.88
CA GLU A 273 5.02 0.35 -2.61
C GLU A 273 4.28 1.64 -2.23
N PHE A 274 4.05 2.52 -3.19
CA PHE A 274 3.30 3.76 -2.96
C PHE A 274 1.82 3.50 -2.59
N VAL A 275 1.20 2.50 -3.21
CA VAL A 275 -0.23 2.19 -2.99
C VAL A 275 -0.44 1.43 -1.69
N LEU A 276 0.47 0.54 -1.29
CA LEU A 276 0.27 -0.39 -0.18
C LEU A 276 0.94 0.06 1.12
N LEU A 277 2.03 0.84 1.06
CA LEU A 277 2.79 1.31 2.21
C LEU A 277 2.61 2.81 2.44
#